data_18a2f20041ae167dbb95e7fcc578c022
#
_entry.id   18a2f20041ae167dbb95e7fcc578c022
#
_cell.length_a   1.000
_cell.length_b   1.000
_cell.length_c   1.000
_cell.angle_alpha   90.00
_cell.angle_beta   90.00
_cell.angle_gamma   90.00
#
_symmetry.space_group_name_H-M   'P 1'
#
loop_
_entity.id
_entity.type
_entity.pdbx_description
1 polymer ?
#
loop_
_entity_poly.entity_id
_entity_poly.type
_entity_poly.pdbx_seq_one_letter_code
_entity_poly.pdbx_strand_id
1 'polypeptide(L)'
;RVMAVSTGMGGASTGIAVEELHHIGVKNMIRIGSCGALQRDIHMGDLLLIHGAVRDDGASRSYVEEQYPAVPDTELLMCMVETAKTFHFPFRIGKCRSHDSFYTDREDEIDAYWHEKGILGADMETAALFTIGALRGVKTASVLNTVSLFEGNLEEEINGYVEGIYQAAEGEKNEILLAL
;
A
#
# COMPACT_ATOMS: atom_id res chain seq x y z
N ARG A 1 17.60 8.46 -12.53
CA ARG A 1 17.26 7.12 -13.08
C ARG A 1 16.20 6.49 -12.20
N VAL A 2 15.18 5.94 -12.80
CA VAL A 2 14.11 5.17 -12.13
C VAL A 2 14.26 3.71 -12.55
N MET A 3 13.95 2.81 -11.63
CA MET A 3 13.89 1.37 -11.86
C MET A 3 12.56 0.85 -11.30
N ALA A 4 11.85 0.04 -12.06
CA ALA A 4 10.67 -0.68 -11.59
C ALA A 4 11.04 -2.15 -11.33
N VAL A 5 10.62 -2.68 -10.19
CA VAL A 5 10.89 -4.05 -9.76
C VAL A 5 9.61 -4.66 -9.20
N SER A 6 9.27 -5.87 -9.61
CA SER A 6 8.21 -6.64 -8.94
C SER A 6 8.79 -7.30 -7.70
N THR A 7 8.12 -7.11 -6.56
CA THR A 7 8.53 -7.73 -5.28
C THR A 7 7.78 -9.03 -5.00
N GLY A 8 6.82 -9.42 -5.84
CA GLY A 8 5.88 -10.48 -5.52
C GLY A 8 4.85 -10.01 -4.49
N MET A 9 4.23 -10.93 -3.76
CA MET A 9 3.20 -10.64 -2.76
C MET A 9 3.74 -10.87 -1.34
N GLY A 10 3.30 -9.98 -0.43
CA GLY A 10 3.50 -10.11 1.00
C GLY A 10 4.77 -9.49 1.55
N GLY A 11 4.75 -9.23 2.85
CA GLY A 11 5.82 -8.55 3.57
C GLY A 11 7.16 -9.28 3.51
N ALA A 12 7.17 -10.61 3.50
CA ALA A 12 8.41 -11.39 3.45
C ALA A 12 9.17 -11.20 2.13
N SER A 13 8.47 -11.26 1.00
CA SER A 13 9.10 -11.03 -0.32
C SER A 13 9.52 -9.56 -0.49
N THR A 14 8.70 -8.63 -0.01
CA THR A 14 9.04 -7.20 0.03
C THR A 14 10.30 -6.95 0.86
N GLY A 15 10.42 -7.60 2.01
CA GLY A 15 11.59 -7.49 2.87
C GLY A 15 12.89 -7.90 2.15
N ILE A 16 12.86 -9.01 1.42
CA ILE A 16 14.01 -9.46 0.61
C ILE A 16 14.35 -8.39 -0.43
N ALA A 17 13.36 -7.89 -1.17
CA ALA A 17 13.56 -6.88 -2.20
C ALA A 17 14.15 -5.58 -1.62
N VAL A 18 13.64 -5.09 -0.49
CA VAL A 18 14.15 -3.88 0.19
C VAL A 18 15.63 -4.05 0.58
N GLU A 19 16.01 -5.20 1.15
CA GLU A 19 17.38 -5.48 1.54
C GLU A 19 18.31 -5.52 0.32
N GLU A 20 17.93 -6.22 -0.74
CA GLU A 20 18.73 -6.33 -1.95
C GLU A 20 18.89 -4.99 -2.66
N LEU A 21 17.79 -4.22 -2.79
CA LEU A 21 17.80 -2.88 -3.37
C LEU A 21 18.63 -1.90 -2.52
N HIS A 22 18.54 -1.98 -1.20
CA HIS A 22 19.42 -1.22 -0.30
C HIS A 22 20.88 -1.57 -0.52
N HIS A 23 21.20 -2.87 -0.62
CA HIS A 23 22.58 -3.36 -0.81
C HIS A 23 23.22 -2.83 -2.10
N ILE A 24 22.46 -2.71 -3.18
CA ILE A 24 22.94 -2.11 -4.45
C ILE A 24 22.89 -0.58 -4.48
N GLY A 25 22.51 0.06 -3.37
CA GLY A 25 22.62 1.50 -3.17
C GLY A 25 21.36 2.32 -3.49
N VAL A 26 20.19 1.72 -3.64
CA VAL A 26 18.91 2.45 -3.79
C VAL A 26 18.63 3.25 -2.52
N LYS A 27 18.24 4.52 -2.70
CA LYS A 27 18.01 5.47 -1.60
C LYS A 27 16.55 5.82 -1.37
N ASN A 28 15.73 5.73 -2.42
CA ASN A 28 14.30 6.03 -2.37
C ASN A 28 13.54 4.85 -2.96
N MET A 29 12.50 4.40 -2.28
CA MET A 29 11.64 3.32 -2.74
C MET A 29 10.18 3.74 -2.60
N ILE A 30 9.43 3.70 -3.69
CA ILE A 30 8.00 3.98 -3.70
C ILE A 30 7.28 2.69 -4.09
N ARG A 31 6.39 2.23 -3.21
CA ARG A 31 5.48 1.15 -3.54
C ARG A 31 4.31 1.72 -4.34
N ILE A 32 4.04 1.09 -5.45
CA ILE A 32 2.77 1.17 -6.18
C ILE A 32 2.11 -0.20 -6.09
N GLY A 33 0.81 -0.25 -5.86
CA GLY A 33 0.12 -1.54 -5.76
C GLY A 33 -1.35 -1.42 -5.38
N SER A 34 -2.04 -2.54 -5.44
CA SER A 34 -3.46 -2.64 -5.14
C SER A 34 -3.74 -2.72 -3.64
N CYS A 35 -4.97 -2.34 -3.26
CA CYS A 35 -5.54 -2.56 -1.94
C CYS A 35 -7.05 -2.80 -1.99
N GLY A 36 -7.58 -3.42 -0.95
CA GLY A 36 -9.01 -3.40 -0.63
C GLY A 36 -9.35 -2.16 0.21
N ALA A 37 -10.44 -1.47 -0.13
CA ALA A 37 -10.96 -0.37 0.68
C ALA A 37 -11.55 -0.88 1.99
N LEU A 38 -11.40 -0.09 3.07
CA LEU A 38 -12.03 -0.33 4.37
C LEU A 38 -12.96 0.82 4.79
N GLN A 39 -13.27 1.73 3.88
CA GLN A 39 -14.21 2.83 4.11
C GLN A 39 -15.22 2.91 2.97
N ARG A 40 -16.51 3.19 3.31
CA ARG A 40 -17.62 3.23 2.35
C ARG A 40 -17.56 4.35 1.33
N ASP A 41 -16.80 5.40 1.62
CA ASP A 41 -16.66 6.59 0.80
C ASP A 41 -15.38 6.59 -0.08
N ILE A 42 -14.73 5.43 -0.18
CA ILE A 42 -13.64 5.16 -1.12
C ILE A 42 -14.20 4.42 -2.33
N HIS A 43 -13.79 4.83 -3.51
CA HIS A 43 -14.29 4.29 -4.77
C HIS A 43 -13.21 3.50 -5.51
N MET A 44 -13.65 2.67 -6.43
CA MET A 44 -12.76 1.92 -7.33
C MET A 44 -11.85 2.88 -8.10
N GLY A 45 -10.55 2.65 -8.07
CA GLY A 45 -9.56 3.51 -8.71
C GLY A 45 -9.08 4.71 -7.89
N ASP A 46 -9.67 4.97 -6.71
CA ASP A 46 -9.15 6.01 -5.79
C ASP A 46 -7.74 5.63 -5.31
N LEU A 47 -6.85 6.62 -5.26
CA LEU A 47 -5.50 6.44 -4.74
C LEU A 47 -5.44 6.69 -3.24
N LEU A 48 -4.84 5.77 -2.50
CA LEU A 48 -4.57 5.95 -1.07
C LEU A 48 -3.08 6.28 -0.88
N LEU A 49 -2.77 7.50 -0.47
CA LEU A 49 -1.43 7.95 -0.10
C LEU A 49 -1.21 7.65 1.39
N ILE A 50 -0.32 6.71 1.68
CA ILE A 50 -0.24 6.12 3.01
C ILE A 50 0.75 6.90 3.89
N HIS A 51 0.24 7.49 4.98
CA HIS A 51 1.06 8.17 5.99
C HIS A 51 1.39 7.32 7.22
N GLY A 52 0.93 6.07 7.26
CA GLY A 52 1.23 5.11 8.32
C GLY A 52 0.56 3.76 8.04
N ALA A 53 1.20 2.68 8.43
CA ALA A 53 0.68 1.34 8.24
C ALA A 53 0.58 0.59 9.58
N VAL A 54 -0.52 -0.13 9.76
CA VAL A 54 -0.65 -1.11 10.85
C VAL A 54 0.21 -2.31 10.50
N ARG A 55 1.10 -2.68 11.41
CA ARG A 55 2.03 -3.81 11.27
C ARG A 55 1.35 -5.11 11.69
N ASP A 56 0.35 -5.54 10.91
CA ASP A 56 -0.34 -6.81 11.14
C ASP A 56 0.24 -7.94 10.27
N ASP A 57 1.55 -7.85 10.02
CA ASP A 57 2.36 -8.79 9.24
C ASP A 57 3.51 -9.35 10.06
N GLY A 58 3.94 -10.57 9.77
CA GLY A 58 5.04 -11.25 10.44
C GLY A 58 6.41 -10.74 9.99
N ALA A 59 6.54 -10.26 8.77
CA ALA A 59 7.82 -9.82 8.22
C ALA A 59 8.35 -8.60 8.96
N SER A 60 7.57 -7.52 9.07
CA SER A 60 8.00 -6.32 9.80
C SER A 60 8.27 -6.58 11.28
N ARG A 61 7.49 -7.47 11.90
CA ARG A 61 7.68 -7.88 13.30
C ARG A 61 8.96 -8.68 13.54
N SER A 62 9.46 -9.37 12.51
CA SER A 62 10.72 -10.11 12.59
C SER A 62 11.96 -9.22 12.57
N TYR A 63 11.83 -7.96 12.18
CA TYR A 63 12.93 -6.99 12.10
C TYR A 63 13.07 -6.13 13.36
N VAL A 64 11.97 -5.80 14.01
CA VAL A 64 11.94 -4.90 15.17
C VAL A 64 10.64 -5.09 15.95
N GLU A 65 10.64 -4.68 17.21
CA GLU A 65 9.51 -4.77 18.14
C GLU A 65 8.22 -4.20 17.56
N GLU A 66 7.08 -4.72 18.00
CA GLU A 66 5.75 -4.38 17.51
C GLU A 66 5.42 -2.89 17.61
N GLN A 67 5.93 -2.22 18.65
CA GLN A 67 5.69 -0.79 18.92
C GLN A 67 6.42 0.14 17.94
N TYR A 68 7.38 -0.35 17.15
CA TYR A 68 8.09 0.47 16.17
C TYR A 68 7.11 0.92 15.07
N PRO A 69 6.99 2.23 14.78
CA PRO A 69 6.01 2.74 13.84
C PRO A 69 6.41 2.43 12.37
N ALA A 70 5.45 1.98 11.57
CA ALA A 70 5.59 1.89 10.12
C ALA A 70 5.07 3.18 9.48
N VAL A 71 5.98 4.11 9.16
CA VAL A 71 5.66 5.42 8.57
C VAL A 71 6.54 5.72 7.36
N PRO A 72 6.04 6.46 6.36
CA PRO A 72 6.81 6.85 5.20
C PRO A 72 7.82 7.96 5.51
N ASP A 73 8.72 8.20 4.57
CA ASP A 73 9.48 9.46 4.52
C ASP A 73 8.52 10.63 4.22
N THR A 74 8.58 11.67 5.05
CA THR A 74 7.66 12.81 4.96
C THR A 74 7.85 13.60 3.67
N GLU A 75 9.09 13.76 3.17
CA GLU A 75 9.35 14.50 1.94
C GLU A 75 8.78 13.76 0.73
N LEU A 76 8.97 12.43 0.64
CA LEU A 76 8.38 11.64 -0.44
C LEU A 76 6.85 11.67 -0.39
N LEU A 77 6.24 11.55 0.78
CA LEU A 77 4.79 11.65 0.91
C LEU A 77 4.28 13.02 0.43
N MET A 78 4.94 14.09 0.82
CA MET A 78 4.54 15.45 0.40
C MET A 78 4.71 15.65 -1.11
N CYS A 79 5.77 15.14 -1.71
CA CYS A 79 5.93 15.13 -3.17
C CYS A 79 4.77 14.42 -3.87
N MET A 80 4.37 13.24 -3.37
CA MET A 80 3.24 12.49 -3.93
C MET A 80 1.92 13.25 -3.80
N VAL A 81 1.67 13.91 -2.67
CA VAL A 81 0.48 14.74 -2.45
C VAL A 81 0.42 15.90 -3.45
N GLU A 82 1.53 16.62 -3.64
CA GLU A 82 1.59 17.75 -4.59
C GLU A 82 1.44 17.27 -6.05
N THR A 83 2.00 16.11 -6.39
CA THR A 83 1.83 15.50 -7.71
C THR A 83 0.36 15.13 -7.94
N ALA A 84 -0.30 14.44 -6.98
CA ALA A 84 -1.70 14.07 -7.10
C ALA A 84 -2.62 15.28 -7.28
N LYS A 85 -2.37 16.37 -6.55
CA LYS A 85 -3.09 17.65 -6.73
C LYS A 85 -2.86 18.26 -8.10
N THR A 86 -1.63 18.27 -8.58
CA THR A 86 -1.25 18.86 -9.87
C THR A 86 -1.93 18.16 -11.04
N PHE A 87 -2.01 16.84 -10.98
CA PHE A 87 -2.66 16.02 -12.01
C PHE A 87 -4.16 15.82 -11.77
N HIS A 88 -4.70 16.35 -10.67
CA HIS A 88 -6.11 16.17 -10.28
C HIS A 88 -6.54 14.71 -10.13
N PHE A 89 -5.64 13.84 -9.68
CA PHE A 89 -5.99 12.46 -9.39
C PHE A 89 -6.91 12.38 -8.17
N PRO A 90 -7.92 11.50 -8.17
CA PRO A 90 -8.71 11.24 -6.97
C PRO A 90 -7.82 10.53 -5.94
N PHE A 91 -7.65 11.13 -4.75
CA PHE A 91 -6.82 10.53 -3.71
C PHE A 91 -7.29 10.85 -2.31
N ARG A 92 -6.90 10.00 -1.39
CA ARG A 92 -7.02 10.21 0.06
C ARG A 92 -5.69 9.99 0.75
N ILE A 93 -5.50 10.65 1.88
CA ILE A 93 -4.32 10.45 2.73
C ILE A 93 -4.79 9.76 4.01
N GLY A 94 -4.17 8.64 4.36
CA GLY A 94 -4.56 7.93 5.57
C GLY A 94 -3.67 6.74 5.90
N LYS A 95 -4.18 5.89 6.78
CA LYS A 95 -3.50 4.68 7.24
C LYS A 95 -4.02 3.47 6.47
N CYS A 96 -3.14 2.52 6.18
CA CYS A 96 -3.50 1.19 5.73
C CYS A 96 -3.22 0.14 6.82
N ARG A 97 -3.71 -1.06 6.62
CA ARG A 97 -3.33 -2.26 7.36
C ARG A 97 -2.57 -3.18 6.42
N SER A 98 -1.34 -3.60 6.80
CA SER A 98 -0.63 -4.64 6.06
C SER A 98 -0.71 -5.96 6.82
N HIS A 99 -1.10 -7.03 6.12
CA HIS A 99 -1.34 -8.35 6.71
C HIS A 99 -0.80 -9.48 5.82
N ASP A 100 -0.76 -10.71 6.35
CA ASP A 100 -0.13 -11.86 5.67
C ASP A 100 -1.12 -12.81 4.98
N SER A 101 -2.41 -12.75 5.31
CA SER A 101 -3.40 -13.71 4.82
C SER A 101 -4.42 -13.04 3.92
N PHE A 102 -4.35 -13.32 2.62
CA PHE A 102 -5.31 -12.80 1.64
C PHE A 102 -6.69 -13.46 1.78
N TYR A 103 -6.70 -14.77 2.05
CA TYR A 103 -7.92 -15.53 2.29
C TYR A 103 -8.01 -15.93 3.77
N THR A 104 -9.04 -15.44 4.46
CA THR A 104 -9.30 -15.75 5.86
C THR A 104 -10.79 -15.92 6.10
N ASP A 105 -11.16 -16.90 6.93
CA ASP A 105 -12.55 -17.17 7.32
C ASP A 105 -13.16 -16.05 8.21
N ARG A 106 -12.34 -15.07 8.62
CA ARG A 106 -12.72 -13.97 9.50
C ARG A 106 -12.63 -12.60 8.83
N GLU A 107 -12.67 -12.55 7.50
CA GLU A 107 -12.45 -11.31 6.75
C GLU A 107 -13.46 -10.23 7.15
N ASP A 108 -14.74 -10.54 7.14
CA ASP A 108 -15.80 -9.56 7.49
C ASP A 108 -15.62 -8.98 8.92
N GLU A 109 -15.24 -9.83 9.89
CA GLU A 109 -14.99 -9.39 11.27
C GLU A 109 -13.77 -8.47 11.35
N ILE A 110 -12.71 -8.82 10.66
CA ILE A 110 -11.46 -8.07 10.64
C ILE A 110 -11.67 -6.72 9.95
N ASP A 111 -12.33 -6.71 8.82
CA ASP A 111 -12.58 -5.50 8.05
C ASP A 111 -13.51 -4.55 8.79
N ALA A 112 -14.59 -5.05 9.42
CA ALA A 112 -15.44 -4.25 10.29
C ALA A 112 -14.67 -3.62 11.44
N TYR A 113 -13.77 -4.37 12.08
CA TYR A 113 -12.92 -3.83 13.16
C TYR A 113 -12.03 -2.68 12.68
N TRP A 114 -11.35 -2.85 11.54
CA TRP A 114 -10.44 -1.82 11.02
C TRP A 114 -11.17 -0.64 10.40
N HIS A 115 -12.36 -0.88 9.83
CA HIS A 115 -13.29 0.18 9.42
C HIS A 115 -13.59 1.13 10.58
N GLU A 116 -14.00 0.60 11.74
CA GLU A 116 -14.29 1.40 12.94
C GLU A 116 -13.07 2.19 13.46
N LYS A 117 -11.85 1.73 13.19
CA LYS A 117 -10.61 2.43 13.56
C LYS A 117 -10.17 3.47 12.54
N GLY A 118 -10.92 3.67 11.46
CA GLY A 118 -10.63 4.64 10.42
C GLY A 118 -9.42 4.30 9.57
N ILE A 119 -9.14 3.00 9.39
CA ILE A 119 -8.15 2.53 8.41
C ILE A 119 -8.79 2.64 7.02
N LEU A 120 -8.05 3.19 6.05
CA LEU A 120 -8.60 3.44 4.71
C LEU A 120 -8.65 2.19 3.84
N GLY A 121 -7.62 1.36 3.92
CA GLY A 121 -7.53 0.16 3.10
C GLY A 121 -6.56 -0.86 3.66
N ALA A 122 -6.57 -2.05 3.07
CA ALA A 122 -5.70 -3.17 3.43
C ALA A 122 -4.81 -3.58 2.26
N ASP A 123 -3.54 -3.84 2.57
CA ASP A 123 -2.53 -4.38 1.65
C ASP A 123 -1.70 -5.46 2.35
N MET A 124 -0.62 -5.89 1.73
CA MET A 124 0.25 -6.93 2.30
C MET A 124 1.73 -6.52 2.41
N GLU A 125 2.12 -5.29 2.04
CA GLU A 125 3.53 -4.93 1.87
C GLU A 125 3.96 -3.60 2.50
N THR A 126 3.08 -2.63 2.61
CA THR A 126 3.44 -1.26 3.02
C THR A 126 4.13 -1.22 4.39
N ALA A 127 3.64 -1.99 5.37
CA ALA A 127 4.24 -2.01 6.71
C ALA A 127 5.68 -2.56 6.68
N ALA A 128 5.93 -3.61 5.91
CA ALA A 128 7.27 -4.17 5.74
C ALA A 128 8.20 -3.17 5.03
N LEU A 129 7.75 -2.53 3.94
CA LEU A 129 8.52 -1.50 3.24
C LEU A 129 8.91 -0.36 4.17
N PHE A 130 7.95 0.23 4.89
CA PHE A 130 8.21 1.36 5.77
C PHE A 130 9.15 1.00 6.90
N THR A 131 8.90 -0.14 7.56
CA THR A 131 9.70 -0.59 8.69
C THR A 131 11.13 -0.90 8.29
N ILE A 132 11.31 -1.75 7.29
CA ILE A 132 12.65 -2.21 6.87
C ILE A 132 13.42 -1.07 6.21
N GLY A 133 12.75 -0.28 5.36
CA GLY A 133 13.36 0.89 4.74
C GLY A 133 13.89 1.90 5.77
N ALA A 134 13.11 2.21 6.80
CA ALA A 134 13.53 3.09 7.88
C ALA A 134 14.75 2.54 8.64
N LEU A 135 14.76 1.24 8.95
CA LEU A 135 15.91 0.57 9.61
C LEU A 135 17.18 0.58 8.75
N ARG A 136 17.05 0.70 7.44
CA ARG A 136 18.17 0.78 6.47
C ARG A 136 18.51 2.20 6.04
N GLY A 137 17.81 3.22 6.57
CA GLY A 137 18.02 4.62 6.17
C GLY A 137 17.61 4.90 4.73
N VAL A 138 16.67 4.13 4.21
CA VAL A 138 16.06 4.31 2.88
C VAL A 138 14.77 5.12 3.03
N LYS A 139 14.59 6.15 2.21
CA LYS A 139 13.33 6.89 2.13
C LYS A 139 12.28 6.03 1.45
N THR A 140 11.12 5.88 2.08
CA THR A 140 10.05 5.03 1.55
C THR A 140 8.73 5.78 1.49
N ALA A 141 7.91 5.45 0.49
CA ALA A 141 6.53 5.91 0.38
C ALA A 141 5.65 4.79 -0.22
N SER A 142 4.34 4.92 -0.08
CA SER A 142 3.38 3.97 -0.65
C SER A 142 2.15 4.69 -1.15
N VAL A 143 1.77 4.39 -2.39
CA VAL A 143 0.49 4.71 -2.98
C VAL A 143 -0.22 3.41 -3.35
N LEU A 144 -1.49 3.33 -3.01
CA LEU A 144 -2.29 2.12 -3.24
C LEU A 144 -3.49 2.48 -4.12
N ASN A 145 -3.70 1.70 -5.17
CA ASN A 145 -4.88 1.78 -6.02
C ASN A 145 -5.99 0.90 -5.44
N THR A 146 -7.17 1.45 -5.26
CA THR A 146 -8.33 0.70 -4.75
C THR A 146 -8.89 -0.22 -5.83
N VAL A 147 -8.85 -1.53 -5.61
CA VAL A 147 -9.32 -2.58 -6.54
C VAL A 147 -10.45 -3.43 -5.98
N SER A 148 -10.79 -3.25 -4.71
CA SER A 148 -11.91 -3.91 -4.02
C SER A 148 -12.55 -2.92 -3.04
N LEU A 149 -13.86 -2.95 -2.93
CA LEU A 149 -14.64 -2.03 -2.10
C LEU A 149 -15.00 -2.65 -0.76
N PHE A 150 -15.18 -1.81 0.26
CA PHE A 150 -15.66 -2.25 1.55
C PHE A 150 -17.07 -2.84 1.43
N GLU A 151 -17.28 -4.04 1.97
CA GLU A 151 -18.53 -4.83 1.81
C GLU A 151 -18.84 -5.21 0.34
N GLY A 152 -17.85 -5.12 -0.57
CA GLY A 152 -17.98 -5.58 -1.95
C GLY A 152 -17.87 -7.11 -2.08
N ASN A 153 -18.09 -7.61 -3.30
CA ASN A 153 -17.83 -9.01 -3.60
C ASN A 153 -16.38 -9.16 -4.11
N LEU A 154 -15.48 -9.57 -3.22
CA LEU A 154 -14.04 -9.66 -3.50
C LEU A 154 -13.74 -10.50 -4.75
N GLU A 155 -14.43 -11.63 -4.95
CA GLU A 155 -14.19 -12.51 -6.10
C GLU A 155 -14.58 -11.83 -7.42
N GLU A 156 -15.73 -11.17 -7.48
CA GLU A 156 -16.20 -10.45 -8.66
C GLU A 156 -15.30 -9.24 -8.97
N GLU A 157 -14.89 -8.50 -7.95
CA GLU A 157 -14.06 -7.31 -8.09
C GLU A 157 -12.64 -7.63 -8.53
N ILE A 158 -12.02 -8.69 -7.98
CA ILE A 158 -10.70 -9.16 -8.42
C ILE A 158 -10.76 -9.69 -9.86
N ASN A 159 -11.79 -10.46 -10.21
CA ASN A 159 -11.95 -10.89 -11.59
C ASN A 159 -12.13 -9.70 -12.54
N GLY A 160 -12.94 -8.72 -12.15
CA GLY A 160 -13.10 -7.49 -12.91
C GLY A 160 -11.80 -6.69 -13.07
N TYR A 161 -10.97 -6.62 -12.03
CA TYR A 161 -9.65 -5.98 -12.11
C TYR A 161 -8.73 -6.71 -13.11
N VAL A 162 -8.68 -8.03 -13.05
CA VAL A 162 -7.90 -8.85 -14.01
C VAL A 162 -8.41 -8.68 -15.46
N GLU A 163 -9.72 -8.51 -15.65
CA GLU A 163 -10.34 -8.25 -16.95
C GLU A 163 -10.20 -6.80 -17.44
N GLY A 164 -9.63 -5.91 -16.60
CA GLY A 164 -9.33 -4.52 -16.95
C GLY A 164 -10.54 -3.58 -16.84
N ILE A 165 -11.31 -3.69 -15.75
CA ILE A 165 -12.37 -2.70 -15.44
C ILE A 165 -11.76 -1.30 -15.46
N TYR A 166 -12.34 -0.41 -16.24
CA TYR A 166 -11.81 0.90 -16.59
C TYR A 166 -11.35 1.73 -15.37
N GLN A 167 -12.11 1.75 -14.27
CA GLN A 167 -11.77 2.57 -13.10
C GLN A 167 -10.53 2.07 -12.36
N ALA A 168 -10.40 0.76 -12.15
CA ALA A 168 -9.23 0.18 -11.49
C ALA A 168 -7.97 0.32 -12.37
N ALA A 169 -8.11 0.13 -13.68
CA ALA A 169 -7.01 0.33 -14.64
C ALA A 169 -6.57 1.80 -14.76
N GLU A 170 -7.49 2.75 -14.66
CA GLU A 170 -7.14 4.18 -14.60
C GLU A 170 -6.42 4.52 -13.29
N GLY A 171 -6.85 3.95 -12.15
CA GLY A 171 -6.16 4.08 -10.87
C GLY A 171 -4.73 3.54 -10.93
N GLU A 172 -4.51 2.37 -11.55
CA GLU A 172 -3.18 1.80 -11.75
C GLU A 172 -2.27 2.73 -12.59
N LYS A 173 -2.80 3.28 -13.66
CA LYS A 173 -2.07 4.26 -14.47
C LYS A 173 -1.72 5.52 -13.66
N ASN A 174 -2.66 6.00 -12.85
CA ASN A 174 -2.46 7.20 -12.02
C ASN A 174 -1.40 6.97 -10.94
N GLU A 175 -1.37 5.80 -10.27
CA GLU A 175 -0.32 5.50 -9.28
C GLU A 175 1.07 5.38 -9.91
N ILE A 176 1.18 4.81 -11.12
CA ILE A 176 2.44 4.77 -11.88
C ILE A 176 2.93 6.19 -12.20
N LEU A 177 2.04 7.04 -12.74
CA LEU A 177 2.39 8.42 -13.07
C LEU A 177 2.75 9.26 -11.83
N LEU A 178 2.10 8.97 -10.71
CA LEU A 178 2.36 9.65 -9.45
C LEU A 178 3.73 9.28 -8.86
N ALA A 179 4.20 8.07 -9.07
CA ALA A 179 5.48 7.57 -8.54
C ALA A 179 6.70 7.98 -9.41
N LEU A 180 6.49 8.45 -10.63
CA LEU A 180 7.54 8.88 -11.57
C LEU A 180 7.91 10.33 -11.41
#